data_8749982b132c7e6df5251d40f5f58774
#
_entry.id   8749982b132c7e6df5251d40f5f58774
#
_cell.length_a   1.000
_cell.length_b   1.000
_cell.length_c   1.000
_cell.angle_alpha   90.00
_cell.angle_beta   90.00
_cell.angle_gamma   90.00
#
_symmetry.space_group_name_H-M   'P 1'
#
loop_
_entity.id
_entity.type
_entity.pdbx_description
1 polymer ?
#
loop_
_entity_poly.entity_id
_entity_poly.type
_entity_poly.pdbx_seq_one_letter_code
_entity_poly.pdbx_strand_id
1 'polypeptide(L)'
;MFIVITSQNKRNITPHAGKCRKFWRYEVSGKEVIGKQLIEAEKEDTFSQSGLILDSLRPMDILVTAGMGDRLREKLSNIGVHVMVTQETDPDDFIKSLG
;
A
#
# COMPACT_ATOMS: atom_id res chain seq x y z
N MET A 1 -9.62 -7.55 6.96
CA MET A 1 -8.89 -7.32 5.70
C MET A 1 -7.91 -6.18 5.89
N PHE A 2 -6.70 -6.35 5.39
CA PHE A 2 -5.66 -5.35 5.51
C PHE A 2 -5.38 -4.72 4.15
N ILE A 3 -5.47 -3.40 4.10
CA ILE A 3 -5.26 -2.60 2.88
C ILE A 3 -4.09 -1.66 3.12
N VAL A 4 -3.06 -1.76 2.28
CA VAL A 4 -1.88 -0.91 2.36
C VAL A 4 -1.92 0.10 1.23
N ILE A 5 -1.68 1.36 1.56
CA ILE A 5 -1.72 2.46 0.60
C ILE A 5 -0.38 3.17 0.60
N THR A 6 0.22 3.34 -0.59
CA THR A 6 1.45 4.10 -0.73
C THR A 6 1.17 5.59 -0.50
N SER A 7 1.90 6.20 0.44
CA SER A 7 1.67 7.59 0.82
C SER A 7 2.97 8.26 1.26
N GLN A 8 3.81 8.59 0.29
CA GLN A 8 5.14 9.15 0.56
C GLN A 8 5.08 10.45 1.37
N ASN A 9 4.05 11.26 1.17
CA ASN A 9 3.87 12.51 1.89
C ASN A 9 2.95 12.37 3.13
N LYS A 10 2.48 11.17 3.44
CA LYS A 10 1.56 10.84 4.55
C LYS A 10 0.15 11.44 4.44
N ARG A 11 -0.17 12.12 3.34
CA ARG A 11 -1.48 12.77 3.12
C ARG A 11 -2.22 12.23 1.93
N ASN A 12 -1.52 11.96 0.85
CA ASN A 12 -2.13 11.55 -0.40
C ASN A 12 -1.67 10.15 -0.81
N ILE A 13 -2.46 9.51 -1.67
CA ILE A 13 -2.03 8.30 -2.35
C ILE A 13 -0.99 8.71 -3.39
N THR A 14 0.21 8.17 -3.29
CA THR A 14 1.32 8.60 -4.14
C THR A 14 1.72 7.51 -5.14
N PRO A 15 2.32 7.90 -6.29
CA PRO A 15 2.83 6.94 -7.26
C PRO A 15 4.22 6.42 -6.85
N HIS A 16 4.84 5.63 -7.74
CA HIS A 16 6.19 5.08 -7.57
C HIS A 16 6.30 4.13 -6.37
N ALA A 17 5.40 3.15 -6.33
CA ALA A 17 5.34 2.19 -5.22
C ALA A 17 6.69 1.51 -4.94
N GLY A 18 7.49 1.25 -5.97
CA GLY A 18 8.82 0.63 -5.81
C GLY A 18 9.80 1.45 -4.98
N LYS A 19 9.66 2.76 -4.99
CA LYS A 19 10.54 3.69 -4.26
C LYS A 19 9.88 4.26 -3.02
N CYS A 20 8.63 3.92 -2.76
CA CYS A 20 7.87 4.47 -1.64
C CYS A 20 8.44 4.00 -0.31
N ARG A 21 8.56 4.91 0.63
CA ARG A 21 9.08 4.64 1.98
C ARG A 21 8.05 4.79 3.07
N LYS A 22 6.85 5.29 2.77
CA LYS A 22 5.79 5.52 3.74
C LYS A 22 4.49 4.94 3.23
N PHE A 23 3.83 4.16 4.10
CA PHE A 23 2.62 3.43 3.76
C PHE A 23 1.62 3.55 4.90
N TRP A 24 0.33 3.70 4.56
CA TRP A 24 -0.75 3.53 5.52
C TRP A 24 -1.30 2.13 5.40
N ARG A 25 -1.35 1.39 6.51
CA ARG A 25 -2.03 0.10 6.56
C ARG A 25 -3.32 0.25 7.34
N TYR A 26 -4.43 -0.03 6.66
CA TYR A 26 -5.76 -0.02 7.26
C TYR A 26 -6.19 -1.44 7.55
N GLU A 27 -6.76 -1.64 8.73
CA GLU A 27 -7.50 -2.86 9.02
C GLU A 27 -8.98 -2.55 8.88
N VAL A 28 -9.68 -3.31 8.02
CA VAL A 28 -11.09 -3.07 7.69
C VAL A 28 -11.89 -4.32 8.02
N SER A 29 -12.98 -4.15 8.74
CA SER A 29 -13.93 -5.22 9.05
C SER A 29 -15.30 -4.80 8.52
N GLY A 30 -15.79 -5.53 7.49
CA GLY A 30 -16.99 -5.10 6.80
C GLY A 30 -16.80 -3.71 6.18
N LYS A 31 -17.60 -2.74 6.64
CA LYS A 31 -17.51 -1.35 6.18
C LYS A 31 -16.79 -0.44 7.17
N GLU A 32 -16.25 -1.00 8.25
CA GLU A 32 -15.62 -0.22 9.31
C GLU A 32 -14.11 -0.31 9.27
N VAL A 33 -13.45 0.83 9.42
CA VAL A 33 -12.01 0.89 9.66
C VAL A 33 -11.78 0.70 11.16
N ILE A 34 -11.13 -0.40 11.53
CA ILE A 34 -10.86 -0.73 12.92
C ILE A 34 -9.41 -0.47 13.32
N GLY A 35 -8.56 -0.12 12.36
CA GLY A 35 -7.17 0.25 12.64
C GLY A 35 -6.54 0.98 11.48
N LYS A 36 -5.58 1.85 11.80
CA LYS A 36 -4.79 2.59 10.82
C LYS A 36 -3.39 2.78 11.38
N GLN A 37 -2.37 2.37 10.64
CA GLN A 37 -0.98 2.42 11.08
C GLN A 37 -0.09 2.95 9.98
N LEU A 38 0.80 3.90 10.33
CA LEU A 38 1.85 4.35 9.41
C LEU A 38 3.03 3.39 9.51
N ILE A 39 3.50 2.91 8.35
CA ILE A 39 4.66 2.04 8.26
C ILE A 39 5.70 2.73 7.39
N GLU A 40 6.90 2.86 7.91
CA GLU A 40 8.00 3.53 7.21
C GLU A 40 9.12 2.54 6.90
N ALA A 41 9.72 2.69 5.73
CA ALA A 41 10.85 1.88 5.27
C ALA A 41 12.11 2.71 5.20
N GLU A 42 13.26 2.08 5.48
CA GLU A 42 14.54 2.65 5.11
C GLU A 42 14.70 2.60 3.59
N LYS A 43 15.54 3.46 3.03
CA LYS A 43 15.75 3.55 1.58
C LYS A 43 16.14 2.20 0.98
N GLU A 44 17.02 1.47 1.64
CA GLU A 44 17.51 0.17 1.19
C GLU A 44 16.48 -0.95 1.30
N ASP A 45 15.39 -0.74 2.04
CA ASP A 45 14.36 -1.75 2.28
C ASP A 45 13.16 -1.63 1.34
N THR A 46 13.12 -0.58 0.50
CA THR A 46 12.02 -0.37 -0.44
C THR A 46 11.87 -1.53 -1.41
N PHE A 47 10.71 -1.63 -2.06
CA PHE A 47 10.45 -2.70 -3.04
C PHE A 47 11.49 -2.74 -4.16
N SER A 48 11.96 -1.57 -4.62
CA SER A 48 12.93 -1.51 -5.72
C SER A 48 14.36 -1.83 -5.28
N GLN A 49 14.63 -1.85 -3.98
CA GLN A 49 15.94 -2.21 -3.42
C GLN A 49 15.90 -3.67 -2.93
N SER A 50 15.94 -3.90 -1.63
CA SER A 50 15.92 -5.27 -1.08
C SER A 50 14.54 -5.89 -1.02
N GLY A 51 13.50 -5.06 -1.00
CA GLY A 51 12.13 -5.55 -0.82
C GLY A 51 11.78 -5.95 0.60
N LEU A 52 12.64 -5.73 1.58
CA LEU A 52 12.41 -6.12 2.97
C LEU A 52 11.20 -5.43 3.60
N ILE A 53 10.78 -4.29 3.04
CA ILE A 53 9.57 -3.60 3.49
C ILE A 53 8.34 -4.51 3.46
N LEU A 54 8.31 -5.49 2.56
CA LEU A 54 7.18 -6.41 2.45
C LEU A 54 6.88 -7.10 3.78
N ASP A 55 7.91 -7.50 4.52
CA ASP A 55 7.73 -8.16 5.82
C ASP A 55 7.06 -7.23 6.83
N SER A 56 7.41 -5.93 6.79
CA SER A 56 6.80 -4.93 7.68
C SER A 56 5.37 -4.60 7.29
N LEU A 57 5.01 -4.74 6.01
CA LEU A 57 3.66 -4.44 5.53
C LEU A 57 2.66 -5.57 5.80
N ARG A 58 3.14 -6.76 6.09
CA ARG A 58 2.25 -7.91 6.36
C ARG A 58 1.61 -7.80 7.74
N PRO A 59 0.39 -8.28 7.89
CA PRO A 59 -0.50 -8.85 6.86
C PRO A 59 -0.99 -7.79 5.88
N MET A 60 -1.10 -8.16 4.60
CA MET A 60 -1.54 -7.25 3.54
C MET A 60 -2.32 -8.04 2.51
N ASP A 61 -3.58 -7.69 2.32
CA ASP A 61 -4.45 -8.32 1.31
C ASP A 61 -4.45 -7.54 0.00
N ILE A 62 -4.45 -6.21 0.11
CA ILE A 62 -4.52 -5.30 -1.04
C ILE A 62 -3.44 -4.23 -0.89
N LEU A 63 -2.74 -3.94 -1.99
CA LEU A 63 -1.87 -2.76 -2.08
C LEU A 63 -2.49 -1.77 -3.05
N VAL A 64 -2.68 -0.54 -2.59
CA VAL A 64 -3.24 0.56 -3.37
C VAL A 64 -2.16 1.59 -3.61
N THR A 65 -2.03 2.05 -4.85
CA THR A 65 -1.04 3.05 -5.23
C THR A 65 -1.56 3.91 -6.38
N ALA A 66 -0.99 5.08 -6.57
CA ALA A 66 -1.27 5.90 -7.74
C ALA A 66 -0.46 5.47 -8.98
N GLY A 67 0.54 4.63 -8.81
CA GLY A 67 1.31 4.08 -9.92
C GLY A 67 2.38 3.11 -9.47
N MET A 68 2.62 2.06 -10.27
CA MET A 68 3.69 1.12 -10.05
C MET A 68 4.10 0.45 -11.36
N GLY A 69 5.32 -0.08 -11.39
CA GLY A 69 5.81 -0.84 -12.53
C GLY A 69 5.21 -2.23 -12.59
N ASP A 70 5.16 -2.79 -13.80
CA ASP A 70 4.55 -4.10 -14.05
C ASP A 70 5.25 -5.24 -13.31
N ARG A 71 6.57 -5.17 -13.17
CA ARG A 71 7.34 -6.20 -12.45
C ARG A 71 6.92 -6.32 -10.99
N LEU A 72 6.80 -5.20 -10.31
CA LEU A 72 6.38 -5.19 -8.92
C LEU A 72 4.96 -5.70 -8.78
N ARG A 73 4.07 -5.26 -9.67
CA ARG A 73 2.67 -5.69 -9.67
C ARG A 73 2.57 -7.21 -9.83
N GLU A 74 3.30 -7.77 -10.79
CA GLU A 74 3.33 -9.21 -11.02
C GLU A 74 3.87 -9.97 -9.80
N LYS A 75 4.97 -9.48 -9.24
CA LYS A 75 5.60 -10.08 -8.06
C LYS A 75 4.64 -10.13 -6.86
N LEU A 76 3.92 -9.05 -6.60
CA LEU A 76 2.94 -8.99 -5.51
C LEU A 76 1.74 -9.88 -5.79
N SER A 77 1.25 -9.90 -7.03
CA SER A 77 0.17 -10.80 -7.44
C SER A 77 0.54 -12.26 -7.21
N ASN A 78 1.77 -12.64 -7.52
CA ASN A 78 2.24 -14.02 -7.37
C ASN A 78 2.27 -14.48 -5.91
N ILE A 79 2.37 -13.58 -4.96
CA ILE A 79 2.33 -13.91 -3.54
C ILE A 79 0.96 -13.68 -2.91
N GLY A 80 -0.06 -13.44 -3.73
CA GLY A 80 -1.44 -13.35 -3.27
C GLY A 80 -1.90 -11.95 -2.86
N VAL A 81 -1.12 -10.92 -3.14
CA VAL A 81 -1.51 -9.54 -2.87
C VAL A 81 -2.25 -8.96 -4.08
N HIS A 82 -3.47 -8.49 -3.87
CA HIS A 82 -4.22 -7.80 -4.92
C HIS A 82 -3.74 -6.37 -5.05
N VAL A 83 -3.36 -5.96 -6.26
CA VAL A 83 -2.85 -4.60 -6.51
C VAL A 83 -3.93 -3.77 -7.19
N MET A 84 -4.19 -2.58 -6.65
CA MET A 84 -5.13 -1.61 -7.23
C MET A 84 -4.39 -0.30 -7.50
N VAL A 85 -4.48 0.17 -8.75
CA VAL A 85 -3.97 1.48 -9.13
C VAL A 85 -5.16 2.44 -9.22
N THR A 86 -5.07 3.58 -8.54
CA THR A 86 -6.19 4.51 -8.44
C THR A 86 -5.77 5.92 -8.79
N GLN A 87 -6.72 6.74 -9.22
CA GLN A 87 -6.56 8.18 -9.39
C GLN A 87 -7.08 8.96 -8.18
N GLU A 88 -7.67 8.27 -7.21
CA GLU A 88 -8.06 8.90 -5.94
C GLU A 88 -6.82 9.41 -5.21
N THR A 89 -6.93 10.58 -4.62
CA THR A 89 -5.81 11.22 -3.94
C THR A 89 -5.83 11.07 -2.43
N ASP A 90 -7.01 10.95 -1.83
CA ASP A 90 -7.15 10.85 -0.37
C ASP A 90 -7.28 9.39 0.06
N PRO A 91 -6.36 8.88 0.93
CA PRO A 91 -6.43 7.50 1.37
C PRO A 91 -7.73 7.14 2.10
N ASP A 92 -8.21 8.02 2.97
CA ASP A 92 -9.44 7.76 3.72
C ASP A 92 -10.66 7.72 2.79
N ASP A 93 -10.72 8.60 1.79
CA ASP A 93 -11.79 8.60 0.79
C ASP A 93 -11.75 7.33 -0.04
N PHE A 94 -10.56 6.84 -0.40
CA PHE A 94 -10.43 5.58 -1.11
C PHE A 94 -11.01 4.43 -0.30
N ILE A 95 -10.66 4.35 0.98
CA ILE A 95 -11.15 3.28 1.86
C ILE A 95 -12.68 3.35 1.98
N LYS A 96 -13.25 4.54 2.12
CA LYS A 96 -14.70 4.72 2.19
C LYS A 96 -15.40 4.25 0.91
N SER A 97 -14.76 4.45 -0.24
CA SER A 97 -15.35 4.06 -1.54
C SER A 97 -15.42 2.54 -1.73
N LEU A 98 -14.64 1.78 -0.99
CA LEU A 98 -14.67 0.31 -1.05
C LEU A 98 -15.87 -0.29 -0.32
N GLY A 99 -16.43 0.45 0.59
CA GLY A 99 -17.63 0.04 1.31
C GLY A 99 -18.90 0.27 0.53
#